data_e92832338a78d7b8dc45fb0ea24c6769
#
_entry.id   e92832338a78d7b8dc45fb0ea24c6769
#
_cell.length_a   1.000
_cell.length_b   1.000
_cell.length_c   1.000
_cell.angle_alpha   90.00
_cell.angle_beta   90.00
_cell.angle_gamma   90.00
#
_symmetry.space_group_name_H-M   'P 1'
#
loop_
_entity.id
_entity.type
_entity.pdbx_description
1 polymer ?
#
loop_
_entity_poly.entity_id
_entity_poly.type
_entity_poly.pdbx_seq_one_letter_code
_entity_poly.pdbx_strand_id
1 'polypeptide(L)'
;MKKAILATKVGMTQIFNENGALVPVTVLQAGPCVVTQVKTAENDGYKAVQVGFVDKREKLVNKPQKGHFDKAGVSYKRYVREFKFENAEEYSVKDEIKADIFAAGDKIDATAISKGKGFQGAIKRYGQHRGPMAHGSKFHRHQGSN
;
A
#
# COMPACT_ATOMS: atom_id res chain seq x y z
N MET A 1 -6.63 5.68 13.17
CA MET A 1 -6.40 4.37 12.45
C MET A 1 -5.96 3.35 13.48
N LYS A 2 -6.63 2.18 13.54
CA LYS A 2 -6.32 1.17 14.59
C LYS A 2 -5.14 0.27 14.22
N LYS A 3 -5.08 -0.18 12.98
CA LYS A 3 -4.05 -1.10 12.48
C LYS A 3 -3.62 -0.68 11.08
N ALA A 4 -2.34 -0.77 10.75
CA ALA A 4 -1.80 -0.58 9.40
C ALA A 4 -0.46 -1.31 9.26
N ILE A 5 -0.13 -1.76 8.05
CA ILE A 5 1.13 -2.44 7.76
C ILE A 5 1.52 -2.23 6.29
N LEU A 6 2.81 -2.28 6.00
CA LEU A 6 3.30 -2.34 4.63
C LEU A 6 3.40 -3.80 4.18
N ALA A 7 2.97 -4.06 2.95
CA ALA A 7 2.99 -5.41 2.40
C ALA A 7 3.43 -5.41 0.93
N THR A 8 3.93 -6.55 0.49
CA THR A 8 4.21 -6.83 -0.93
C THR A 8 3.19 -7.81 -1.47
N LYS A 9 2.59 -7.48 -2.62
CA LYS A 9 1.71 -8.40 -3.33
C LYS A 9 2.55 -9.53 -3.95
N VAL A 10 2.35 -10.75 -3.48
CA VAL A 10 2.98 -11.96 -4.01
C VAL A 10 2.27 -12.42 -5.28
N GLY A 11 0.94 -12.48 -5.24
CA GLY A 11 0.15 -12.94 -6.37
C GLY A 11 -1.34 -13.05 -6.02
N MET A 12 -2.05 -13.75 -6.88
CA MET A 12 -3.45 -14.10 -6.65
C MET A 12 -3.62 -15.62 -6.79
N THR A 13 -4.51 -16.15 -6.00
CA THR A 13 -4.92 -17.55 -6.03
C THR A 13 -6.41 -17.66 -5.67
N GLN A 14 -6.88 -18.85 -5.45
CA GLN A 14 -8.24 -19.13 -5.04
C GLN A 14 -8.25 -20.16 -3.92
N ILE A 15 -9.20 -20.04 -3.03
CA ILE A 15 -9.43 -20.96 -1.93
C ILE A 15 -10.90 -21.37 -1.91
N PHE A 16 -11.20 -22.53 -1.34
CA PHE A 16 -12.57 -22.94 -1.07
C PHE A 16 -12.95 -22.52 0.34
N ASN A 17 -14.13 -21.94 0.50
CA ASN A 17 -14.69 -21.68 1.83
C ASN A 17 -15.35 -22.98 2.38
N GLU A 18 -15.83 -22.91 3.61
CA GLU A 18 -16.48 -24.04 4.30
C GLU A 18 -17.72 -24.58 3.55
N ASN A 19 -18.38 -23.76 2.77
CA ASN A 19 -19.53 -24.12 1.95
C ASN A 19 -19.15 -24.66 0.56
N GLY A 20 -17.87 -24.89 0.30
CA GLY A 20 -17.36 -25.34 -0.99
C GLY A 20 -17.37 -24.28 -2.10
N ALA A 21 -17.71 -23.03 -1.81
CA ALA A 21 -17.66 -21.96 -2.80
C ALA A 21 -16.22 -21.49 -3.03
N LEU A 22 -15.88 -21.26 -4.30
CA LEU A 22 -14.57 -20.77 -4.72
C LEU A 22 -14.44 -19.28 -4.46
N VAL A 23 -13.44 -18.89 -3.68
CA VAL A 23 -13.16 -17.47 -3.34
C VAL A 23 -11.83 -17.05 -3.94
N PRO A 24 -11.79 -16.03 -4.82
CA PRO A 24 -10.53 -15.47 -5.30
C PRO A 24 -9.86 -14.66 -4.18
N VAL A 25 -8.56 -14.87 -3.98
CA VAL A 25 -7.79 -14.22 -2.93
C VAL A 25 -6.51 -13.62 -3.48
N THR A 26 -6.09 -12.49 -2.89
CA THR A 26 -4.78 -11.89 -3.13
C THR A 26 -3.86 -12.26 -1.97
N VAL A 27 -2.70 -12.82 -2.29
CA VAL A 27 -1.68 -13.17 -1.30
C VAL A 27 -0.75 -11.98 -1.11
N LEU A 28 -0.64 -11.52 0.13
CA LEU A 28 0.22 -10.43 0.54
C LEU A 28 1.26 -10.93 1.56
N GLN A 29 2.51 -10.58 1.36
CA GLN A 29 3.54 -10.71 2.39
C GLN A 29 3.54 -9.42 3.21
N ALA A 30 2.95 -9.44 4.39
CA ALA A 30 2.82 -8.30 5.27
C ALA A 30 3.92 -8.30 6.34
N GLY A 31 4.73 -7.23 6.38
CA GLY A 31 5.83 -7.08 7.32
C GLY A 31 6.98 -8.07 7.13
N PRO A 32 7.90 -8.19 8.11
CA PRO A 32 7.96 -7.32 9.31
C PRO A 32 8.28 -5.87 8.96
N CYS A 33 7.59 -4.94 9.60
CA CYS A 33 7.87 -3.51 9.52
C CYS A 33 8.56 -3.07 10.81
N VAL A 34 9.67 -2.37 10.71
CA VAL A 34 10.43 -1.89 11.88
C VAL A 34 10.11 -0.42 12.12
N VAL A 35 9.80 -0.06 13.36
CA VAL A 35 9.59 1.33 13.77
C VAL A 35 10.92 2.08 13.72
N THR A 36 10.98 3.11 12.87
CA THR A 36 12.17 3.96 12.68
C THR A 36 12.10 5.25 13.47
N GLN A 37 10.91 5.76 13.72
CA GLN A 37 10.68 6.97 14.51
C GLN A 37 9.26 6.98 15.06
N VAL A 38 9.10 7.46 16.27
CA VAL A 38 7.80 7.81 16.85
C VAL A 38 7.69 9.32 16.88
N LYS A 39 6.62 9.86 16.31
CA LYS A 39 6.35 11.30 16.25
C LYS A 39 5.35 11.68 17.34
N THR A 40 5.66 12.77 18.04
CA THR A 40 4.86 13.29 19.13
C THR A 40 4.29 14.67 18.79
N ALA A 41 3.18 15.02 19.43
CA ALA A 41 2.56 16.33 19.20
C ALA A 41 3.46 17.50 19.63
N GLU A 42 4.33 17.30 20.63
CA GLU A 42 5.22 18.33 21.15
C GLU A 42 6.34 18.68 20.17
N ASN A 43 6.97 17.69 19.54
CA ASN A 43 8.11 17.87 18.67
C ASN A 43 7.73 18.05 17.20
N ASP A 44 6.74 17.29 16.73
CA ASP A 44 6.39 17.17 15.31
C ASP A 44 5.03 17.84 14.98
N GLY A 45 4.27 18.25 15.99
CA GLY A 45 2.94 18.84 15.83
C GLY A 45 1.81 17.81 15.59
N TYR A 46 2.12 16.53 15.49
CA TYR A 46 1.15 15.44 15.32
C TYR A 46 1.72 14.11 15.82
N LYS A 47 0.83 13.16 16.13
CA LYS A 47 1.20 11.81 16.56
C LYS A 47 1.20 10.85 15.38
N ALA A 48 2.30 10.14 15.17
CA ALA A 48 2.43 9.11 14.14
C ALA A 48 3.59 8.15 14.45
N VAL A 49 3.53 6.96 13.90
CA VAL A 49 4.62 5.98 13.92
C VAL A 49 5.17 5.85 12.51
N GLN A 50 6.45 6.12 12.35
CA GLN A 50 7.16 5.92 11.09
C GLN A 50 7.72 4.51 11.07
N VAL A 51 7.40 3.75 10.03
CA VAL A 51 7.85 2.37 9.85
C VAL A 51 8.68 2.20 8.58
N GLY A 52 9.68 1.35 8.67
CA GLY A 52 10.52 0.93 7.56
C GLY A 52 10.21 -0.50 7.13
N PHE A 53 10.19 -0.75 5.81
CA PHE A 53 9.88 -2.04 5.22
C PHE A 53 10.84 -2.38 4.07
N VAL A 54 11.21 -3.64 3.96
CA VAL A 54 12.18 -4.20 3.00
C VAL A 54 13.58 -3.61 3.17
N ASP A 55 14.57 -4.46 3.35
CA ASP A 55 15.96 -4.03 3.50
C ASP A 55 16.53 -3.45 2.21
N LYS A 56 17.37 -2.45 2.35
CA LYS A 56 18.07 -1.77 1.27
C LYS A 56 19.57 -1.90 1.47
N ARG A 57 20.30 -2.26 0.41
CA ARG A 57 21.76 -2.37 0.47
C ARG A 57 22.39 -1.01 0.78
N GLU A 58 23.35 -0.96 1.68
CA GLU A 58 24.01 0.26 2.14
C GLU A 58 24.52 1.16 1.00
N LYS A 59 25.14 0.58 -0.02
CA LYS A 59 25.67 1.32 -1.19
C LYS A 59 24.61 2.10 -1.97
N LEU A 60 23.33 1.80 -1.77
CA LEU A 60 22.22 2.49 -2.43
C LEU A 60 21.58 3.57 -1.55
N VAL A 61 22.11 3.75 -0.33
CA VAL A 61 21.58 4.71 0.65
C VAL A 61 22.44 5.96 0.64
N ASN A 62 21.82 7.13 0.48
CA ASN A 62 22.52 8.40 0.54
C ASN A 62 22.83 8.82 1.99
N LYS A 63 23.76 9.76 2.17
CA LYS A 63 24.21 10.20 3.51
C LYS A 63 23.09 10.67 4.43
N PRO A 64 22.09 11.48 4.01
CA PRO A 64 21.00 11.89 4.89
C PRO A 64 20.15 10.72 5.36
N GLN A 65 19.84 9.76 4.47
CA GLN A 65 19.10 8.55 4.84
C GLN A 65 19.90 7.67 5.80
N LYS A 66 21.22 7.51 5.59
CA LYS A 66 22.08 6.80 6.55
C LYS A 66 21.95 7.40 7.95
N GLY A 67 22.14 8.70 8.09
CA GLY A 67 22.05 9.37 9.38
C GLY A 67 20.69 9.17 10.06
N HIS A 68 19.59 9.13 9.29
CA HIS A 68 18.26 8.86 9.82
C HIS A 68 18.15 7.45 10.42
N PHE A 69 18.57 6.42 9.69
CA PHE A 69 18.52 5.03 10.16
C PHE A 69 19.55 4.74 11.26
N ASP A 70 20.74 5.31 11.15
CA ASP A 70 21.80 5.17 12.16
C ASP A 70 21.36 5.77 13.50
N LYS A 71 20.69 6.92 13.49
CA LYS A 71 20.09 7.52 14.68
C LYS A 71 19.05 6.60 15.34
N ALA A 72 18.24 5.92 14.53
CA ALA A 72 17.27 4.94 15.01
C ALA A 72 17.93 3.60 15.42
N GLY A 73 19.15 3.32 14.97
CA GLY A 73 19.85 2.07 15.18
C GLY A 73 19.17 0.87 14.54
N VAL A 74 18.61 1.07 13.34
CA VAL A 74 17.92 0.06 12.53
C VAL A 74 18.58 -0.12 11.17
N SER A 75 18.38 -1.28 10.54
CA SER A 75 18.87 -1.53 9.18
C SER A 75 18.22 -0.59 8.17
N TYR A 76 18.95 -0.29 7.07
CA TYR A 76 18.45 0.59 6.03
C TYR A 76 17.24 -0.02 5.32
N LYS A 77 16.12 0.71 5.28
CA LYS A 77 14.87 0.25 4.68
C LYS A 77 14.60 0.95 3.35
N ARG A 78 13.95 0.21 2.45
CA ARG A 78 13.61 0.70 1.12
C ARG A 78 12.39 1.61 1.12
N TYR A 79 11.38 1.23 1.89
CA TYR A 79 10.12 1.96 2.00
C TYR A 79 9.96 2.48 3.42
N VAL A 80 9.69 3.76 3.54
CA VAL A 80 9.42 4.42 4.81
C VAL A 80 8.07 5.10 4.69
N ARG A 81 7.17 4.85 5.63
CA ARG A 81 5.82 5.43 5.68
C ARG A 81 5.43 5.74 7.11
N GLU A 82 4.57 6.71 7.26
CA GLU A 82 4.01 7.10 8.55
C GLU A 82 2.56 6.66 8.65
N PHE A 83 2.22 6.12 9.81
CA PHE A 83 0.87 5.73 10.16
C PHE A 83 0.41 6.49 11.40
N LYS A 84 -0.74 7.14 11.31
CA LYS A 84 -1.38 7.82 12.45
C LYS A 84 -2.19 6.81 13.25
N PHE A 85 -1.51 6.02 14.08
CA PHE A 85 -2.16 5.11 15.00
C PHE A 85 -2.82 5.86 16.14
N GLU A 86 -3.93 5.34 16.66
CA GLU A 86 -4.59 5.86 17.84
C GLU A 86 -3.72 5.66 19.10
N ASN A 87 -2.98 4.56 19.13
CA ASN A 87 -2.05 4.16 20.18
C ASN A 87 -0.59 4.38 19.80
N ALA A 88 -0.27 5.45 19.09
CA ALA A 88 1.09 5.73 18.62
C ALA A 88 2.13 5.81 19.76
N GLU A 89 1.68 6.12 20.98
CA GLU A 89 2.53 6.25 22.17
C GLU A 89 3.00 4.91 22.74
N GLU A 90 2.35 3.80 22.39
CA GLU A 90 2.72 2.45 22.86
C GLU A 90 3.91 1.88 22.09
N TYR A 91 4.23 2.47 20.91
CA TYR A 91 5.32 2.00 20.07
C TYR A 91 6.64 2.65 20.45
N SER A 92 7.70 1.84 20.42
CA SER A 92 9.07 2.27 20.60
C SER A 92 9.89 2.09 19.32
N VAL A 93 10.96 2.88 19.17
CA VAL A 93 11.90 2.70 18.05
C VAL A 93 12.50 1.31 18.12
N LYS A 94 12.60 0.62 16.98
CA LYS A 94 13.01 -0.77 16.77
C LYS A 94 11.92 -1.82 16.97
N ASP A 95 10.74 -1.47 17.44
CA ASP A 95 9.63 -2.43 17.51
C ASP A 95 9.31 -2.99 16.14
N GLU A 96 8.93 -4.25 16.09
CA GLU A 96 8.50 -4.93 14.85
C GLU A 96 6.99 -5.10 14.79
N ILE A 97 6.41 -4.59 13.71
CA ILE A 97 4.99 -4.79 13.38
C ILE A 97 4.90 -5.93 12.37
N LYS A 98 4.23 -7.01 12.73
CA LYS A 98 4.05 -8.23 11.92
C LYS A 98 2.58 -8.40 11.52
N ALA A 99 2.32 -9.39 10.69
CA ALA A 99 0.96 -9.68 10.19
C ALA A 99 -0.01 -10.14 11.29
N ASP A 100 0.49 -10.58 12.43
CA ASP A 100 -0.27 -11.05 13.60
C ASP A 100 -1.17 -9.98 14.24
N ILE A 101 -0.95 -8.69 13.92
CA ILE A 101 -1.86 -7.63 14.33
C ILE A 101 -3.27 -7.77 13.70
N PHE A 102 -3.39 -8.54 12.61
CA PHE A 102 -4.66 -8.79 11.93
C PHE A 102 -5.22 -10.16 12.30
N ALA A 103 -6.53 -10.23 12.44
CA ALA A 103 -7.27 -11.48 12.67
C ALA A 103 -8.08 -11.88 11.42
N ALA A 104 -8.38 -13.17 11.31
CA ALA A 104 -9.27 -13.65 10.25
C ALA A 104 -10.65 -12.99 10.38
N GLY A 105 -11.19 -12.52 9.26
CA GLY A 105 -12.45 -11.77 9.21
C GLY A 105 -12.31 -10.25 9.38
N ASP A 106 -11.13 -9.71 9.67
CA ASP A 106 -10.90 -8.26 9.68
C ASP A 106 -11.17 -7.68 8.27
N LYS A 107 -11.94 -6.60 8.21
CA LYS A 107 -12.09 -5.82 6.98
C LYS A 107 -10.95 -4.83 6.85
N ILE A 108 -10.27 -4.86 5.71
CA ILE A 108 -9.10 -4.03 5.43
C ILE A 108 -9.29 -3.22 4.16
N ASP A 109 -8.69 -2.05 4.13
CA ASP A 109 -8.50 -1.25 2.94
C ASP A 109 -7.06 -1.40 2.44
N ALA A 110 -6.87 -1.44 1.13
CA ALA A 110 -5.55 -1.56 0.53
C ALA A 110 -5.28 -0.42 -0.45
N THR A 111 -4.16 0.27 -0.26
CA THR A 111 -3.69 1.33 -1.16
C THR A 111 -2.42 0.88 -1.85
N ALA A 112 -2.39 0.96 -3.18
CA ALA A 112 -1.22 0.56 -3.96
C ALA A 112 -1.11 1.36 -5.26
N ILE A 113 0.08 1.34 -5.86
CA ILE A 113 0.30 1.88 -7.20
C ILE A 113 -0.03 0.77 -8.20
N SER A 114 -1.04 1.00 -9.04
CA SER A 114 -1.43 0.05 -10.09
C SER A 114 -0.39 -0.02 -11.20
N LYS A 115 -0.34 -1.15 -11.90
CA LYS A 115 0.49 -1.29 -13.10
C LYS A 115 0.09 -0.29 -14.16
N GLY A 116 1.06 0.34 -14.82
CA GLY A 116 0.82 1.22 -15.97
C GLY A 116 0.13 0.46 -17.11
N LYS A 117 -0.84 1.12 -17.76
CA LYS A 117 -1.59 0.57 -18.91
C LYS A 117 -1.34 1.37 -20.20
N GLY A 118 -0.42 2.32 -20.16
CA GLY A 118 -0.16 3.25 -21.25
C GLY A 118 -1.32 4.21 -21.48
N PHE A 119 -1.35 4.82 -22.66
CA PHE A 119 -2.44 5.69 -23.09
C PHE A 119 -3.65 4.85 -23.53
N GLN A 120 -4.78 5.00 -22.89
CA GLN A 120 -6.00 4.23 -23.16
C GLN A 120 -7.11 5.13 -23.69
N GLY A 121 -7.90 4.59 -24.63
CA GLY A 121 -9.11 5.26 -25.14
C GLY A 121 -10.17 5.43 -24.05
N ALA A 122 -11.05 6.42 -24.22
CA ALA A 122 -12.05 6.84 -23.24
C ALA A 122 -12.99 5.70 -22.80
N ILE A 123 -13.37 4.83 -23.72
CA ILE A 123 -14.22 3.67 -23.42
C ILE A 123 -13.57 2.74 -22.38
N LYS A 124 -12.27 2.40 -22.57
CA LYS A 124 -11.56 1.51 -21.64
C LYS A 124 -11.21 2.23 -20.33
N ARG A 125 -10.80 3.49 -20.39
CA ARG A 125 -10.33 4.26 -19.24
C ARG A 125 -11.46 4.66 -18.30
N TYR A 126 -12.60 5.07 -18.84
CA TYR A 126 -13.71 5.65 -18.09
C TYR A 126 -15.01 4.85 -18.15
N GLY A 127 -15.01 3.68 -18.84
CA GLY A 127 -16.20 2.86 -18.97
C GLY A 127 -17.31 3.49 -19.84
N GLN A 128 -16.96 4.41 -20.74
CA GLN A 128 -17.92 5.06 -21.60
C GLN A 128 -18.53 4.08 -22.62
N HIS A 129 -19.78 4.33 -23.02
CA HIS A 129 -20.41 3.58 -24.05
C HIS A 129 -19.96 4.03 -25.45
N ARG A 130 -19.85 3.07 -26.38
CA ARG A 130 -19.63 3.39 -27.80
C ARG A 130 -20.90 3.93 -28.46
N GLY A 131 -20.75 4.69 -29.53
CA GLY A 131 -21.86 5.09 -30.35
C GLY A 131 -22.47 3.94 -31.18
N PRO A 132 -23.64 4.14 -31.80
CA PRO A 132 -24.27 3.18 -32.69
C PRO A 132 -23.35 2.75 -33.84
N MET A 133 -23.38 1.47 -34.21
CA MET A 133 -22.56 0.91 -35.30
C MET A 133 -23.27 0.90 -36.63
N ALA A 134 -24.54 1.25 -36.66
CA ALA A 134 -25.41 1.27 -37.84
C ALA A 134 -26.18 2.61 -37.93
N HIS A 135 -27.14 2.71 -38.88
CA HIS A 135 -27.97 3.88 -39.11
C HIS A 135 -27.21 5.17 -39.48
N GLY A 136 -26.06 5.01 -40.18
CA GLY A 136 -25.26 6.15 -40.67
C GLY A 136 -24.46 6.88 -39.61
N SER A 137 -24.38 6.36 -38.39
CA SER A 137 -23.57 6.97 -37.35
C SER A 137 -22.09 6.92 -37.74
N LYS A 138 -21.40 8.05 -37.63
CA LYS A 138 -19.94 8.16 -37.78
C LYS A 138 -19.20 8.21 -36.41
N PHE A 139 -19.96 8.21 -35.32
CA PHE A 139 -19.47 8.27 -33.96
C PHE A 139 -19.43 6.84 -33.35
N HIS A 140 -18.30 6.15 -33.43
CA HIS A 140 -18.17 4.77 -32.96
C HIS A 140 -17.49 4.69 -31.60
N ARG A 141 -16.21 5.08 -31.54
CA ARG A 141 -15.36 4.98 -30.33
C ARG A 141 -14.75 6.31 -29.91
N HIS A 142 -15.26 7.41 -30.43
CA HIS A 142 -14.80 8.75 -30.09
C HIS A 142 -15.23 9.15 -28.67
N GLN A 143 -14.45 10.02 -28.05
CA GLN A 143 -14.75 10.53 -26.70
C GLN A 143 -16.02 11.41 -26.69
N GLY A 144 -16.32 12.06 -27.77
CA GLY A 144 -17.40 13.03 -27.86
C GLY A 144 -16.97 14.44 -27.45
N SER A 145 -17.96 15.31 -27.30
CA SER A 145 -17.74 16.64 -26.75
C SER A 145 -17.58 16.55 -25.21
N ASN A 146 -16.65 17.32 -24.67
CA ASN A 146 -16.43 17.47 -23.24
C ASN A 146 -17.02 18.80 -22.78
#